data_bc75b0eeeb1463230364712f3fe69b3f
#
_entry.id   bc75b0eeeb1463230364712f3fe69b3f
#
_cell.length_a   1.000
_cell.length_b   1.000
_cell.length_c   1.000
_cell.angle_alpha   90.00
_cell.angle_beta   90.00
_cell.angle_gamma   90.00
#
_symmetry.space_group_name_H-M   'P 1'
#
loop_
_entity.id
_entity.type
_entity.pdbx_description
1 polymer ?
#
loop_
_entity_poly.entity_id
_entity_poly.type
_entity_poly.pdbx_seq_one_letter_code
_entity_poly.pdbx_strand_id
1 'polypeptide(L)'
;MSETPKSLVRRTQWPTSVSRPVVTPLQPSVVYASPDPDALDAQYADASGFTYAREGHPNAAVLAQKIDMLEGATGGIITGSGMSAIGAVFLGCLKAGDHVLGGDQLYGRTLRLMTQDLPKFGIETSLGDPTDAGAMREAVRPNTKMIVVEVVSNPTIRVADMPAIVALAKEIGALLVVDNTFTTPRSYRPFDHGADIIVHSVTKLLAGHSDATLGYVAARDPDLRKAINDANVTWGLTPSPFDCWLAERGLHSFELRFDRAQDNAAKLADALAQTKGIKRVIYPTRPDHPDHNRAVSLLDGRGGNMFSLELTGGREAANAFTRAASEIAFAPTLGDVGTTLSHPASSSHRGLTSQARGALGISEGFFRVSVGIEDVGLLIREMTAAAQATVS
;
A
#
# COMPACT_ATOMS: atom_id res chain seq x y z
N MET A 1 41.22 -17.46 -14.64
CA MET A 1 41.88 -16.13 -14.76
C MET A 1 40.96 -15.26 -15.59
N SER A 2 40.54 -14.11 -15.15
CA SER A 2 39.76 -13.18 -15.99
C SER A 2 40.63 -12.69 -17.11
N GLU A 3 40.17 -12.81 -18.36
CA GLU A 3 40.89 -12.22 -19.49
C GLU A 3 41.02 -10.71 -19.30
N THR A 4 42.21 -10.18 -19.60
CA THR A 4 42.44 -8.74 -19.57
C THR A 4 41.49 -8.05 -20.55
N PRO A 5 40.76 -7.02 -20.14
CA PRO A 5 39.84 -6.31 -21.03
C PRO A 5 40.57 -5.76 -22.26
N LYS A 6 40.05 -6.08 -23.46
CA LYS A 6 40.63 -5.63 -24.74
C LYS A 6 40.39 -4.16 -25.03
N SER A 7 39.52 -3.50 -24.24
CA SER A 7 39.20 -2.07 -24.32
C SER A 7 38.49 -1.64 -23.04
N LEU A 8 38.70 -0.38 -22.60
CA LEU A 8 38.04 0.18 -21.42
C LEU A 8 36.51 0.29 -21.59
N VAL A 9 36.02 0.40 -22.81
CA VAL A 9 34.57 0.52 -23.09
C VAL A 9 33.87 -0.82 -23.29
N ARG A 10 34.62 -1.93 -23.41
CA ARG A 10 34.01 -3.26 -23.49
C ARG A 10 33.68 -3.80 -22.11
N ARG A 11 32.54 -4.45 -21.99
CA ARG A 11 32.11 -5.07 -20.73
C ARG A 11 33.01 -6.27 -20.41
N THR A 12 33.54 -6.28 -19.19
CA THR A 12 34.29 -7.43 -18.67
C THR A 12 33.28 -8.46 -18.16
N GLN A 13 33.56 -9.74 -18.45
CA GLN A 13 32.75 -10.83 -17.89
C GLN A 13 32.86 -10.82 -16.35
N TRP A 14 31.73 -11.12 -15.71
CA TRP A 14 31.73 -11.28 -14.26
C TRP A 14 32.61 -12.46 -13.84
N PRO A 15 33.48 -12.29 -12.83
CA PRO A 15 34.33 -13.39 -12.38
C PRO A 15 33.49 -14.57 -11.90
N THR A 16 33.85 -15.78 -12.38
CA THR A 16 33.22 -17.00 -11.90
C THR A 16 33.80 -17.44 -10.56
N SER A 17 32.97 -18.02 -9.70
CA SER A 17 33.34 -18.61 -8.43
C SER A 17 32.57 -19.89 -8.19
N VAL A 18 33.14 -20.81 -7.43
CA VAL A 18 32.44 -22.00 -6.94
C VAL A 18 31.42 -21.56 -5.86
N SER A 19 31.77 -20.55 -5.06
CA SER A 19 30.89 -19.99 -4.04
C SER A 19 29.86 -19.04 -4.64
N ARG A 20 28.67 -19.03 -4.09
CA ARG A 20 27.57 -18.12 -4.47
C ARG A 20 27.37 -17.07 -3.38
N PRO A 21 26.99 -15.82 -3.74
CA PRO A 21 26.59 -14.82 -2.75
C PRO A 21 25.44 -15.33 -1.90
N VAL A 22 25.46 -15.06 -0.59
CA VAL A 22 24.33 -15.33 0.33
C VAL A 22 23.24 -14.27 0.16
N VAL A 23 23.65 -13.02 -0.06
CA VAL A 23 22.73 -11.91 -0.33
C VAL A 23 22.40 -11.89 -1.82
N THR A 24 21.16 -11.64 -2.16
CA THR A 24 20.73 -11.42 -3.56
C THR A 24 21.57 -10.31 -4.20
N PRO A 25 22.27 -10.57 -5.32
CA PRO A 25 23.05 -9.54 -5.99
C PRO A 25 22.19 -8.39 -6.49
N LEU A 26 22.69 -7.17 -6.33
CA LEU A 26 22.14 -6.02 -7.03
C LEU A 26 22.62 -6.00 -8.48
N GLN A 27 21.67 -6.06 -9.43
CA GLN A 27 21.96 -6.04 -10.85
C GLN A 27 21.35 -4.79 -11.52
N PRO A 28 22.11 -3.70 -11.66
CA PRO A 28 21.61 -2.43 -12.18
C PRO A 28 21.59 -2.36 -13.71
N SER A 29 21.75 -3.49 -14.41
CA SER A 29 21.76 -3.49 -15.87
C SER A 29 20.39 -3.12 -16.43
N VAL A 30 20.39 -2.15 -17.37
CA VAL A 30 19.18 -1.78 -18.12
C VAL A 30 19.01 -2.64 -19.37
N VAL A 31 20.11 -3.12 -19.93
CA VAL A 31 20.14 -3.90 -21.19
C VAL A 31 20.89 -5.21 -20.96
N TYR A 32 20.37 -6.28 -21.51
CA TYR A 32 20.95 -7.61 -21.44
C TYR A 32 21.35 -8.07 -22.84
N ALA A 33 22.56 -8.61 -23.00
CA ALA A 33 23.05 -9.10 -24.28
C ALA A 33 22.55 -10.52 -24.51
N SER A 34 21.88 -10.71 -25.64
CA SER A 34 21.55 -12.05 -26.15
C SER A 34 22.70 -12.61 -27.00
N PRO A 35 22.88 -13.96 -27.10
CA PRO A 35 23.93 -14.58 -27.87
C PRO A 35 23.85 -14.25 -29.37
N ASP A 36 22.64 -14.29 -29.95
CA ASP A 36 22.34 -14.08 -31.36
C ASP A 36 20.86 -13.70 -31.56
N PRO A 37 20.42 -13.33 -32.78
CA PRO A 37 19.03 -12.96 -33.06
C PRO A 37 18.02 -14.08 -32.76
N ASP A 38 18.35 -15.35 -33.07
CA ASP A 38 17.43 -16.47 -32.85
C ASP A 38 17.15 -16.67 -31.34
N ALA A 39 18.19 -16.54 -30.50
CA ALA A 39 18.04 -16.58 -29.05
C ALA A 39 17.21 -15.39 -28.52
N LEU A 40 17.34 -14.22 -29.13
CA LEU A 40 16.54 -13.05 -28.75
C LEU A 40 15.07 -13.25 -29.14
N ASP A 41 14.79 -13.76 -30.33
CA ASP A 41 13.41 -14.05 -30.76
C ASP A 41 12.77 -15.11 -29.87
N ALA A 42 13.49 -16.16 -29.50
CA ALA A 42 13.01 -17.18 -28.57
C ALA A 42 12.68 -16.59 -27.18
N GLN A 43 13.54 -15.71 -26.65
CA GLN A 43 13.29 -15.04 -25.38
C GLN A 43 11.98 -14.22 -25.41
N TYR A 44 11.70 -13.52 -26.50
CA TYR A 44 10.45 -12.77 -26.65
C TYR A 44 9.23 -13.69 -26.80
N ALA A 45 9.37 -14.79 -27.54
CA ALA A 45 8.28 -15.76 -27.75
C ALA A 45 7.87 -16.46 -26.45
N ASP A 46 8.85 -16.87 -25.65
CA ASP A 46 8.65 -17.62 -24.41
C ASP A 46 8.52 -16.72 -23.17
N ALA A 47 8.66 -15.42 -23.33
CA ALA A 47 8.78 -14.44 -22.24
C ALA A 47 9.84 -14.87 -21.20
N SER A 48 10.94 -15.46 -21.65
CA SER A 48 11.99 -16.03 -20.82
C SER A 48 13.19 -15.09 -20.69
N GLY A 49 13.80 -15.06 -19.50
CA GLY A 49 14.99 -14.26 -19.24
C GLY A 49 14.70 -12.75 -19.21
N PHE A 50 15.76 -11.97 -19.46
CA PHE A 50 15.70 -10.51 -19.40
C PHE A 50 16.39 -9.95 -20.66
N THR A 51 15.76 -8.98 -21.31
CA THR A 51 16.26 -8.28 -22.49
C THR A 51 16.48 -6.80 -22.20
N TYR A 52 15.50 -6.18 -21.56
CA TYR A 52 15.52 -4.76 -21.21
C TYR A 52 14.79 -4.55 -19.85
N ALA A 53 15.36 -3.74 -18.96
CA ALA A 53 14.87 -3.59 -17.58
C ALA A 53 13.43 -3.07 -17.46
N ARG A 54 12.92 -2.35 -18.48
CA ARG A 54 11.50 -1.95 -18.53
C ARG A 54 10.57 -3.16 -18.70
N GLU A 55 11.03 -4.19 -19.36
CA GLU A 55 10.29 -5.46 -19.55
C GLU A 55 10.37 -6.36 -18.30
N GLY A 56 11.39 -6.16 -17.50
CA GLY A 56 11.67 -6.88 -16.26
C GLY A 56 13.17 -6.95 -15.97
N HIS A 57 13.50 -7.21 -14.69
CA HIS A 57 14.88 -7.41 -14.25
C HIS A 57 14.93 -8.34 -13.02
N PRO A 58 16.10 -8.99 -12.75
CA PRO A 58 16.21 -10.02 -11.71
C PRO A 58 15.75 -9.58 -10.31
N ASN A 59 16.10 -8.36 -9.90
CA ASN A 59 15.72 -7.87 -8.55
C ASN A 59 14.20 -7.67 -8.42
N ALA A 60 13.49 -7.24 -9.48
CA ALA A 60 12.03 -7.18 -9.47
C ALA A 60 11.41 -8.58 -9.38
N ALA A 61 11.93 -9.54 -10.14
CA ALA A 61 11.44 -10.92 -10.11
C ALA A 61 11.59 -11.56 -8.72
N VAL A 62 12.76 -11.40 -8.08
CA VAL A 62 12.99 -11.92 -6.72
C VAL A 62 12.05 -11.27 -5.70
N LEU A 63 11.89 -9.95 -5.77
CA LEU A 63 10.98 -9.23 -4.87
C LEU A 63 9.52 -9.68 -5.06
N ALA A 64 9.06 -9.81 -6.32
CA ALA A 64 7.72 -10.26 -6.64
C ALA A 64 7.44 -11.65 -6.04
N GLN A 65 8.35 -12.62 -6.25
CA GLN A 65 8.21 -13.97 -5.70
C GLN A 65 8.08 -13.98 -4.18
N LYS A 66 8.79 -13.12 -3.46
CA LYS A 66 8.69 -13.03 -2.00
C LYS A 66 7.35 -12.43 -1.54
N ILE A 67 6.83 -11.44 -2.25
CA ILE A 67 5.50 -10.89 -1.94
C ILE A 67 4.41 -11.90 -2.33
N ASP A 68 4.57 -12.62 -3.45
CA ASP A 68 3.70 -13.72 -3.85
C ASP A 68 3.55 -14.77 -2.72
N MET A 69 4.67 -15.14 -2.08
CA MET A 69 4.65 -16.09 -0.94
C MET A 69 3.83 -15.56 0.23
N LEU A 70 3.90 -14.27 0.55
CA LEU A 70 3.16 -13.65 1.63
C LEU A 70 1.66 -13.59 1.31
N GLU A 71 1.29 -13.21 0.10
CA GLU A 71 -0.10 -13.05 -0.35
C GLU A 71 -0.77 -14.36 -0.80
N GLY A 72 0.00 -15.45 -0.96
CA GLY A 72 -0.50 -16.66 -1.59
C GLY A 72 -0.83 -16.48 -3.07
N ALA A 73 -0.06 -15.63 -3.72
CA ALA A 73 -0.19 -15.27 -5.14
C ALA A 73 0.85 -15.98 -6.01
N THR A 74 0.77 -15.76 -7.31
CA THR A 74 1.75 -16.22 -8.30
C THR A 74 1.84 -15.22 -9.45
N GLY A 75 3.05 -14.96 -9.93
CA GLY A 75 3.28 -14.10 -11.08
C GLY A 75 3.00 -12.62 -10.79
N GLY A 76 3.30 -12.18 -9.58
CA GLY A 76 3.20 -10.78 -9.19
C GLY A 76 4.10 -9.87 -10.00
N ILE A 77 3.69 -8.63 -10.16
CA ILE A 77 4.34 -7.58 -10.94
C ILE A 77 4.79 -6.48 -9.98
N ILE A 78 6.08 -6.12 -10.05
CA ILE A 78 6.60 -4.95 -9.31
C ILE A 78 6.51 -3.72 -10.20
N THR A 79 6.08 -2.61 -9.63
CA THR A 79 5.94 -1.32 -10.30
C THR A 79 6.71 -0.23 -9.57
N GLY A 80 6.95 0.91 -10.21
CA GLY A 80 7.74 2.02 -9.67
C GLY A 80 7.11 2.74 -8.47
N SER A 81 5.85 2.46 -8.14
CA SER A 81 5.16 3.00 -6.95
C SER A 81 3.80 2.31 -6.76
N GLY A 82 3.18 2.46 -5.57
CA GLY A 82 1.80 2.01 -5.36
C GLY A 82 0.81 2.66 -6.32
N MET A 83 1.02 3.94 -6.69
CA MET A 83 0.17 4.61 -7.70
C MET A 83 0.39 4.04 -9.11
N SER A 84 1.61 3.61 -9.44
CA SER A 84 1.89 2.89 -10.69
C SER A 84 1.17 1.54 -10.71
N ALA A 85 1.09 0.85 -9.57
CA ALA A 85 0.36 -0.41 -9.44
C ALA A 85 -1.14 -0.24 -9.73
N ILE A 86 -1.80 0.72 -9.07
CA ILE A 86 -3.21 1.08 -9.35
C ILE A 86 -3.39 1.54 -10.81
N GLY A 87 -2.46 2.37 -11.32
CA GLY A 87 -2.50 2.84 -12.70
C GLY A 87 -2.43 1.69 -13.71
N ALA A 88 -1.52 0.73 -13.49
CA ALA A 88 -1.39 -0.45 -14.35
C ALA A 88 -2.67 -1.30 -14.37
N VAL A 89 -3.34 -1.46 -13.22
CA VAL A 89 -4.64 -2.17 -13.13
C VAL A 89 -5.70 -1.45 -13.97
N PHE A 90 -5.87 -0.14 -13.79
CA PHE A 90 -6.88 0.61 -14.54
C PHE A 90 -6.60 0.62 -16.04
N LEU A 91 -5.35 0.88 -16.44
CA LEU A 91 -4.95 0.96 -17.84
C LEU A 91 -4.98 -0.42 -18.55
N GLY A 92 -4.71 -1.50 -17.82
CA GLY A 92 -4.70 -2.85 -18.36
C GLY A 92 -6.09 -3.50 -18.40
N CYS A 93 -7.00 -3.13 -17.48
CA CYS A 93 -8.26 -3.86 -17.31
C CYS A 93 -9.51 -3.07 -17.73
N LEU A 94 -9.40 -1.78 -18.03
CA LEU A 94 -10.54 -0.91 -18.34
C LEU A 94 -10.41 -0.27 -19.71
N LYS A 95 -11.56 0.07 -20.29
CA LYS A 95 -11.69 0.82 -21.55
C LYS A 95 -12.75 1.91 -21.43
N ALA A 96 -12.79 2.81 -22.40
CA ALA A 96 -13.86 3.83 -22.49
C ALA A 96 -15.26 3.18 -22.47
N GLY A 97 -16.14 3.74 -21.68
CA GLY A 97 -17.50 3.25 -21.44
C GLY A 97 -17.62 2.27 -20.26
N ASP A 98 -16.51 1.80 -19.67
CA ASP A 98 -16.55 1.02 -18.43
C ASP A 98 -16.80 1.94 -17.23
N HIS A 99 -17.34 1.35 -16.16
CA HIS A 99 -17.54 2.03 -14.88
C HIS A 99 -16.77 1.35 -13.76
N VAL A 100 -16.16 2.17 -12.88
CA VAL A 100 -15.46 1.75 -11.66
C VAL A 100 -16.19 2.27 -10.42
N LEU A 101 -16.54 1.36 -9.52
CA LEU A 101 -17.04 1.69 -8.19
C LEU A 101 -15.88 1.67 -7.19
N GLY A 102 -15.61 2.78 -6.53
CA GLY A 102 -14.60 2.89 -5.46
C GLY A 102 -15.21 3.02 -4.08
N GLY A 103 -14.50 2.55 -3.06
CA GLY A 103 -14.77 2.99 -1.69
C GLY A 103 -14.54 4.50 -1.56
N ASP A 104 -15.41 5.21 -0.85
CA ASP A 104 -15.32 6.66 -0.66
C ASP A 104 -14.15 7.11 0.25
N GLN A 105 -13.53 6.15 0.93
CA GLN A 105 -12.42 6.36 1.87
C GLN A 105 -11.09 5.76 1.38
N LEU A 106 -10.93 5.55 0.07
CA LEU A 106 -9.67 5.15 -0.54
C LEU A 106 -8.57 6.21 -0.32
N TYR A 107 -7.33 5.81 -0.48
CA TYR A 107 -6.20 6.74 -0.49
C TYR A 107 -6.46 7.93 -1.41
N GLY A 108 -6.22 9.15 -0.92
CA GLY A 108 -6.63 10.38 -1.61
C GLY A 108 -6.12 10.53 -3.04
N ARG A 109 -4.99 9.91 -3.41
CA ARG A 109 -4.50 9.92 -4.80
C ARG A 109 -5.25 8.93 -5.67
N THR A 110 -5.67 7.78 -5.12
CA THR A 110 -6.54 6.83 -5.81
C THR A 110 -7.91 7.45 -6.06
N LEU A 111 -8.50 8.13 -5.05
CA LEU A 111 -9.74 8.89 -5.23
C LEU A 111 -9.61 9.94 -6.33
N ARG A 112 -8.52 10.71 -6.34
CA ARG A 112 -8.28 11.69 -7.40
C ARG A 112 -8.16 11.04 -8.77
N LEU A 113 -7.38 9.96 -8.88
CA LEU A 113 -7.22 9.22 -10.14
C LEU A 113 -8.59 8.78 -10.67
N MET A 114 -9.44 8.23 -9.80
CA MET A 114 -10.79 7.81 -10.16
C MET A 114 -11.67 9.00 -10.56
N THR A 115 -11.76 10.02 -9.72
CA THR A 115 -12.76 11.09 -9.91
C THR A 115 -12.36 12.18 -10.90
N GLN A 116 -11.07 12.34 -11.20
CA GLN A 116 -10.57 13.43 -12.04
C GLN A 116 -9.81 12.97 -13.29
N ASP A 117 -9.14 11.82 -13.24
CA ASP A 117 -8.27 11.40 -14.33
C ASP A 117 -8.90 10.29 -15.19
N LEU A 118 -9.52 9.25 -14.64
CA LEU A 118 -10.23 8.22 -15.39
C LEU A 118 -11.36 8.77 -16.31
N PRO A 119 -12.14 9.79 -15.89
CA PRO A 119 -13.13 10.38 -16.77
C PRO A 119 -12.56 11.00 -18.07
N LYS A 120 -11.28 11.44 -18.05
CA LYS A 120 -10.60 11.95 -19.26
C LYS A 120 -10.38 10.84 -20.30
N PHE A 121 -10.35 9.58 -19.86
CA PHE A 121 -10.26 8.39 -20.73
C PHE A 121 -11.63 7.78 -21.07
N GLY A 122 -12.72 8.47 -20.72
CA GLY A 122 -14.06 7.97 -20.96
C GLY A 122 -14.52 6.85 -20.01
N ILE A 123 -13.84 6.67 -18.89
CA ILE A 123 -14.19 5.69 -17.84
C ILE A 123 -15.03 6.41 -16.79
N GLU A 124 -16.22 5.86 -16.53
CA GLU A 124 -17.13 6.40 -15.53
C GLU A 124 -16.72 5.94 -14.13
N THR A 125 -17.00 6.74 -13.11
CA THR A 125 -16.69 6.39 -11.72
C THR A 125 -17.81 6.78 -10.77
N SER A 126 -17.99 5.98 -9.72
CA SER A 126 -18.81 6.32 -8.55
C SER A 126 -18.11 5.89 -7.26
N LEU A 127 -18.55 6.44 -6.15
CA LEU A 127 -18.03 6.14 -4.83
C LEU A 127 -19.18 5.66 -3.93
N GLY A 128 -18.91 4.70 -3.06
CA GLY A 128 -19.82 4.20 -2.05
C GLY A 128 -19.10 3.97 -0.72
N ASP A 129 -19.84 3.98 0.39
CA ASP A 129 -19.28 3.65 1.70
C ASP A 129 -18.99 2.13 1.78
N PRO A 130 -17.73 1.70 1.85
CA PRO A 130 -17.40 0.28 1.89
C PRO A 130 -17.79 -0.40 3.21
N THR A 131 -18.21 0.36 4.22
CA THR A 131 -18.72 -0.17 5.50
C THR A 131 -20.22 -0.45 5.44
N ASP A 132 -20.92 -0.01 4.40
CA ASP A 132 -22.36 -0.20 4.15
C ASP A 132 -22.58 -0.89 2.79
N ALA A 133 -23.01 -2.14 2.85
CA ALA A 133 -23.32 -2.94 1.66
C ALA A 133 -24.44 -2.34 0.80
N GLY A 134 -25.39 -1.64 1.41
CA GLY A 134 -26.48 -0.94 0.73
C GLY A 134 -25.96 0.23 -0.11
N ALA A 135 -25.13 1.07 0.51
CA ALA A 135 -24.51 2.21 -0.14
C ALA A 135 -23.60 1.78 -1.33
N MET A 136 -22.85 0.69 -1.17
CA MET A 136 -22.07 0.12 -2.28
C MET A 136 -22.97 -0.37 -3.41
N ARG A 137 -24.07 -1.04 -3.12
CA ARG A 137 -25.03 -1.54 -4.11
C ARG A 137 -25.73 -0.41 -4.87
N GLU A 138 -26.16 0.64 -4.19
CA GLU A 138 -26.80 1.81 -4.81
C GLU A 138 -25.87 2.55 -5.79
N ALA A 139 -24.55 2.48 -5.58
CA ALA A 139 -23.56 3.10 -6.43
C ALA A 139 -23.17 2.27 -7.68
N VAL A 140 -23.66 1.02 -7.82
CA VAL A 140 -23.46 0.14 -8.98
C VAL A 140 -24.18 0.70 -10.20
N ARG A 141 -23.60 0.53 -11.39
CA ARG A 141 -24.20 0.84 -12.69
C ARG A 141 -24.21 -0.40 -13.59
N PRO A 142 -25.04 -0.43 -14.65
CA PRO A 142 -25.08 -1.59 -15.56
C PRO A 142 -23.75 -1.91 -16.24
N ASN A 143 -22.88 -0.90 -16.40
CA ASN A 143 -21.55 -1.01 -17.00
C ASN A 143 -20.42 -1.11 -15.94
N THR A 144 -20.73 -1.41 -14.67
CA THR A 144 -19.70 -1.59 -13.63
C THR A 144 -18.83 -2.81 -13.95
N LYS A 145 -17.53 -2.57 -14.15
CA LYS A 145 -16.52 -3.59 -14.48
C LYS A 145 -15.58 -3.88 -13.34
N MET A 146 -15.45 -2.93 -12.40
CA MET A 146 -14.46 -3.04 -11.33
C MET A 146 -14.98 -2.40 -10.05
N ILE A 147 -14.70 -3.04 -8.92
CA ILE A 147 -14.86 -2.49 -7.57
C ILE A 147 -13.45 -2.37 -6.96
N VAL A 148 -13.12 -1.20 -6.41
CA VAL A 148 -11.81 -0.94 -5.78
C VAL A 148 -12.02 -0.54 -4.33
N VAL A 149 -11.39 -1.26 -3.39
CA VAL A 149 -11.53 -1.00 -1.95
C VAL A 149 -10.21 -1.17 -1.20
N GLU A 150 -10.12 -0.51 -0.06
CA GLU A 150 -9.18 -0.81 1.02
C GLU A 150 -9.93 -1.57 2.13
N VAL A 151 -9.28 -2.57 2.74
CA VAL A 151 -9.90 -3.36 3.83
C VAL A 151 -10.10 -2.51 5.08
N VAL A 152 -9.10 -1.67 5.39
CA VAL A 152 -9.15 -0.66 6.46
C VAL A 152 -8.82 0.69 5.86
N SER A 153 -9.70 1.66 6.03
CA SER A 153 -9.60 2.97 5.39
C SER A 153 -8.51 3.86 6.00
N ASN A 154 -7.97 4.75 5.16
CA ASN A 154 -6.95 5.72 5.53
C ASN A 154 -7.45 7.15 5.31
N PRO A 155 -7.59 8.02 6.34
CA PRO A 155 -7.05 7.87 7.70
C PRO A 155 -8.09 7.51 8.76
N THR A 156 -9.33 7.27 8.39
CA THR A 156 -10.46 7.14 9.32
C THR A 156 -10.52 5.79 10.04
N ILE A 157 -9.70 4.82 9.60
CA ILE A 157 -9.56 3.49 10.22
C ILE A 157 -10.88 2.69 10.22
N ARG A 158 -11.85 3.01 9.35
CA ARG A 158 -13.09 2.25 9.19
C ARG A 158 -12.78 0.91 8.50
N VAL A 159 -13.52 -0.13 8.86
CA VAL A 159 -13.30 -1.49 8.32
C VAL A 159 -14.41 -1.83 7.33
N ALA A 160 -14.02 -2.13 6.09
CA ALA A 160 -14.95 -2.47 5.01
C ALA A 160 -15.72 -3.77 5.27
N ASP A 161 -16.94 -3.86 4.77
CA ASP A 161 -17.73 -5.09 4.77
C ASP A 161 -17.30 -6.00 3.60
N MET A 162 -16.09 -6.56 3.73
CA MET A 162 -15.48 -7.37 2.69
C MET A 162 -16.34 -8.55 2.24
N PRO A 163 -17.02 -9.32 3.13
CA PRO A 163 -17.91 -10.39 2.69
C PRO A 163 -19.04 -9.89 1.78
N ALA A 164 -19.66 -8.77 2.12
CA ALA A 164 -20.73 -8.19 1.31
C ALA A 164 -20.22 -7.62 -0.02
N ILE A 165 -19.04 -6.98 -0.02
CA ILE A 165 -18.40 -6.45 -1.24
C ILE A 165 -18.02 -7.58 -2.19
N VAL A 166 -17.43 -8.67 -1.68
CA VAL A 166 -17.11 -9.88 -2.46
C VAL A 166 -18.38 -10.47 -3.09
N ALA A 167 -19.46 -10.58 -2.32
CA ALA A 167 -20.75 -11.09 -2.83
C ALA A 167 -21.29 -10.17 -3.93
N LEU A 168 -21.23 -8.85 -3.74
CA LEU A 168 -21.68 -7.86 -4.71
C LEU A 168 -20.86 -7.95 -6.01
N ALA A 169 -19.54 -8.00 -5.92
CA ALA A 169 -18.65 -8.10 -7.08
C ALA A 169 -18.99 -9.35 -7.93
N LYS A 170 -19.17 -10.51 -7.27
CA LYS A 170 -19.57 -11.76 -7.92
C LYS A 170 -20.95 -11.66 -8.57
N GLU A 171 -21.93 -11.08 -7.89
CA GLU A 171 -23.30 -10.93 -8.39
C GLU A 171 -23.37 -10.13 -9.69
N ILE A 172 -22.60 -9.03 -9.77
CA ILE A 172 -22.60 -8.15 -10.94
C ILE A 172 -21.54 -8.52 -11.99
N GLY A 173 -20.68 -9.52 -11.72
CA GLY A 173 -19.59 -9.92 -12.60
C GLY A 173 -18.48 -8.88 -12.75
N ALA A 174 -18.24 -8.06 -11.70
CA ALA A 174 -17.19 -7.07 -11.68
C ALA A 174 -15.90 -7.63 -11.02
N LEU A 175 -14.73 -7.16 -11.49
CA LEU A 175 -13.44 -7.46 -10.86
C LEU A 175 -13.36 -6.78 -9.49
N LEU A 176 -12.94 -7.51 -8.48
CA LEU A 176 -12.66 -6.97 -7.16
C LEU A 176 -11.16 -6.71 -6.99
N VAL A 177 -10.80 -5.45 -6.90
CA VAL A 177 -9.44 -4.96 -6.62
C VAL A 177 -9.35 -4.55 -5.16
N VAL A 178 -8.40 -5.13 -4.43
CA VAL A 178 -8.16 -4.80 -3.03
C VAL A 178 -6.77 -4.18 -2.88
N ASP A 179 -6.71 -2.93 -2.45
CA ASP A 179 -5.48 -2.32 -1.97
C ASP A 179 -5.21 -2.80 -0.54
N ASN A 180 -4.25 -3.73 -0.41
CA ASN A 180 -3.90 -4.38 0.85
C ASN A 180 -2.70 -3.71 1.55
N THR A 181 -2.35 -2.49 1.15
CA THR A 181 -1.20 -1.75 1.68
C THR A 181 -1.27 -1.57 3.19
N PHE A 182 -2.45 -1.28 3.72
CA PHE A 182 -2.67 -0.93 5.12
C PHE A 182 -2.76 -2.16 6.03
N THR A 183 -3.54 -3.15 5.61
CA THR A 183 -3.74 -4.41 6.34
C THR A 183 -2.58 -5.37 6.19
N THR A 184 -1.88 -5.34 5.08
CA THR A 184 -0.79 -6.26 4.71
C THR A 184 -1.22 -7.74 4.69
N PRO A 185 -0.46 -8.64 4.06
CA PRO A 185 -0.75 -10.07 4.07
C PRO A 185 -0.70 -10.69 5.47
N ARG A 186 -0.16 -9.97 6.47
CA ARG A 186 -0.10 -10.44 7.85
C ARG A 186 -1.45 -10.40 8.57
N SER A 187 -2.32 -9.43 8.23
CA SER A 187 -3.66 -9.30 8.83
C SER A 187 -4.78 -9.78 7.91
N TYR A 188 -4.59 -9.69 6.58
CA TYR A 188 -5.62 -10.04 5.62
C TYR A 188 -5.00 -10.45 4.28
N ARG A 189 -5.43 -11.57 3.74
CA ARG A 189 -5.00 -12.06 2.43
C ARG A 189 -6.18 -12.02 1.47
N PRO A 190 -6.30 -10.99 0.62
CA PRO A 190 -7.50 -10.77 -0.20
C PRO A 190 -7.88 -11.93 -1.10
N PHE A 191 -6.90 -12.67 -1.62
CA PHE A 191 -7.19 -13.84 -2.44
C PHE A 191 -7.92 -14.95 -1.67
N ASP A 192 -7.62 -15.18 -0.41
CA ASP A 192 -8.31 -16.19 0.39
C ASP A 192 -9.81 -15.86 0.57
N HIS A 193 -10.18 -14.59 0.37
CA HIS A 193 -11.53 -14.07 0.53
C HIS A 193 -12.25 -13.72 -0.78
N GLY A 194 -11.64 -13.98 -1.94
CA GLY A 194 -12.33 -13.86 -3.23
C GLY A 194 -12.06 -12.58 -4.01
N ALA A 195 -11.00 -11.83 -3.70
CA ALA A 195 -10.49 -10.78 -4.57
C ALA A 195 -9.95 -11.35 -5.88
N ASP A 196 -10.01 -10.57 -6.95
CA ASP A 196 -9.45 -10.92 -8.26
C ASP A 196 -8.05 -10.32 -8.43
N ILE A 197 -7.83 -9.13 -7.88
CA ILE A 197 -6.59 -8.37 -7.99
C ILE A 197 -6.20 -7.81 -6.62
N ILE A 198 -4.92 -7.93 -6.27
CA ILE A 198 -4.31 -7.35 -5.08
C ILE A 198 -3.33 -6.25 -5.51
N VAL A 199 -3.34 -5.14 -4.79
CA VAL A 199 -2.38 -4.05 -4.97
C VAL A 199 -1.70 -3.72 -3.65
N HIS A 200 -0.41 -3.38 -3.71
CA HIS A 200 0.35 -2.82 -2.58
C HIS A 200 1.16 -1.61 -2.98
N SER A 201 1.23 -0.64 -2.09
CA SER A 201 2.39 0.24 -2.01
C SER A 201 3.47 -0.47 -1.18
N VAL A 202 4.42 -1.14 -1.85
CA VAL A 202 5.54 -1.83 -1.19
C VAL A 202 6.41 -0.86 -0.39
N THR A 203 6.42 0.42 -0.81
CA THR A 203 7.02 1.58 -0.11
C THR A 203 6.72 1.61 1.39
N LYS A 204 5.57 1.07 1.81
CA LYS A 204 5.06 1.16 3.17
C LYS A 204 5.59 0.01 4.03
N LEU A 205 4.74 -0.67 4.74
CA LEU A 205 5.07 -1.72 5.70
C LEU A 205 5.97 -2.84 5.12
N LEU A 206 5.80 -3.19 3.85
CA LEU A 206 6.58 -4.28 3.25
C LEU A 206 8.07 -3.92 3.17
N ALA A 207 8.45 -2.76 2.63
CA ALA A 207 9.82 -2.28 2.65
C ALA A 207 10.23 -1.78 4.06
N GLY A 208 9.41 -0.94 4.68
CA GLY A 208 9.45 -0.60 6.10
C GLY A 208 10.51 0.40 6.55
N HIS A 209 11.30 0.99 5.66
CA HIS A 209 12.45 1.82 6.03
C HIS A 209 12.44 3.22 5.38
N SER A 210 11.34 3.59 4.71
CA SER A 210 11.16 4.89 4.03
C SER A 210 12.25 5.23 2.99
N ASP A 211 12.91 4.22 2.41
CA ASP A 211 14.08 4.33 1.54
C ASP A 211 13.87 3.73 0.14
N ALA A 212 12.69 3.14 -0.14
CA ALA A 212 12.33 2.57 -1.43
C ALA A 212 10.94 3.01 -1.86
N THR A 213 10.75 3.31 -3.16
CA THR A 213 9.45 3.65 -3.73
C THR A 213 9.04 2.59 -4.73
N LEU A 214 8.07 1.74 -4.37
CA LEU A 214 7.63 0.60 -5.17
C LEU A 214 6.14 0.30 -4.98
N GLY A 215 5.57 -0.37 -6.00
CA GLY A 215 4.26 -1.00 -5.93
C GLY A 215 4.33 -2.48 -6.31
N TYR A 216 3.26 -3.20 -6.03
CA TYR A 216 3.08 -4.60 -6.39
C TYR A 216 1.64 -4.82 -6.81
N VAL A 217 1.45 -5.65 -7.84
CA VAL A 217 0.14 -6.12 -8.30
C VAL A 217 0.19 -7.63 -8.47
N ALA A 218 -0.84 -8.32 -8.00
CA ALA A 218 -1.11 -9.70 -8.36
C ALA A 218 -2.55 -9.85 -8.86
N ALA A 219 -2.76 -10.68 -9.86
CA ALA A 219 -4.09 -11.04 -10.35
C ALA A 219 -4.19 -12.57 -10.43
N ARG A 220 -5.38 -13.13 -10.12
CA ARG A 220 -5.61 -14.58 -10.22
C ARG A 220 -5.56 -15.05 -11.65
N ASP A 221 -6.26 -14.35 -12.52
CA ASP A 221 -6.40 -14.67 -13.94
C ASP A 221 -5.11 -14.34 -14.69
N PRO A 222 -4.53 -15.30 -15.45
CA PRO A 222 -3.33 -15.07 -16.28
C PRO A 222 -3.52 -13.98 -17.35
N ASP A 223 -4.70 -13.85 -17.93
CA ASP A 223 -4.97 -12.84 -18.96
C ASP A 223 -5.01 -11.43 -18.35
N LEU A 224 -5.59 -11.29 -17.14
CA LEU A 224 -5.51 -10.05 -16.39
C LEU A 224 -4.07 -9.70 -16.02
N ARG A 225 -3.26 -10.68 -15.57
CA ARG A 225 -1.84 -10.46 -15.28
C ARG A 225 -1.10 -9.95 -16.51
N LYS A 226 -1.35 -10.59 -17.67
CA LYS A 226 -0.74 -10.16 -18.93
C LYS A 226 -1.13 -8.73 -19.28
N ALA A 227 -2.42 -8.40 -19.24
CA ALA A 227 -2.91 -7.07 -19.57
C ALA A 227 -2.35 -5.99 -18.64
N ILE A 228 -2.25 -6.27 -17.33
CA ILE A 228 -1.65 -5.38 -16.34
C ILE A 228 -0.14 -5.20 -16.60
N ASN A 229 0.58 -6.29 -16.92
CA ASN A 229 1.99 -6.20 -17.25
C ASN A 229 2.25 -5.44 -18.56
N ASP A 230 1.44 -5.67 -19.59
CA ASP A 230 1.52 -4.93 -20.85
C ASP A 230 1.33 -3.42 -20.61
N ALA A 231 0.39 -3.04 -19.76
CA ALA A 231 0.20 -1.66 -19.34
C ALA A 231 1.42 -1.14 -18.56
N ASN A 232 1.92 -1.90 -17.57
CA ASN A 232 3.10 -1.54 -16.79
C ASN A 232 4.31 -1.25 -17.70
N VAL A 233 4.59 -2.12 -18.66
CA VAL A 233 5.71 -1.99 -19.60
C VAL A 233 5.50 -0.81 -20.55
N THR A 234 4.32 -0.73 -21.18
CA THR A 234 4.02 0.27 -22.21
C THR A 234 4.03 1.70 -21.65
N TRP A 235 3.50 1.88 -20.46
CA TRP A 235 3.44 3.20 -19.80
C TRP A 235 4.70 3.52 -19.00
N GLY A 236 5.69 2.59 -18.97
CA GLY A 236 6.95 2.80 -18.28
C GLY A 236 6.82 2.89 -16.76
N LEU A 237 5.88 2.16 -16.17
CA LEU A 237 5.59 2.17 -14.73
C LEU A 237 6.57 1.29 -13.92
N THR A 238 7.75 1.07 -14.46
CA THR A 238 8.74 0.07 -14.04
C THR A 238 9.53 0.48 -12.80
N PRO A 239 9.97 -0.51 -11.99
CA PRO A 239 10.70 -0.26 -10.74
C PRO A 239 12.20 -0.06 -10.98
N SER A 240 12.89 0.57 -10.00
CA SER A 240 14.34 0.59 -9.90
C SER A 240 14.88 -0.73 -9.34
N PRO A 241 15.93 -1.35 -9.92
CA PRO A 241 16.59 -2.52 -9.33
C PRO A 241 17.11 -2.29 -7.91
N PHE A 242 17.60 -1.07 -7.64
CA PHE A 242 18.10 -0.70 -6.31
C PHE A 242 16.97 -0.66 -5.27
N ASP A 243 15.85 -0.03 -5.60
CA ASP A 243 14.69 -0.01 -4.70
C ASP A 243 14.15 -1.41 -4.45
N CYS A 244 14.11 -2.27 -5.50
CA CYS A 244 13.71 -3.68 -5.35
C CYS A 244 14.64 -4.43 -4.39
N TRP A 245 15.94 -4.20 -4.47
CA TRP A 245 16.92 -4.83 -3.58
C TRP A 245 16.77 -4.36 -2.13
N LEU A 246 16.54 -3.05 -1.89
CA LEU A 246 16.25 -2.50 -0.56
C LEU A 246 14.96 -3.08 0.01
N ALA A 247 13.89 -3.11 -0.79
CA ALA A 247 12.61 -3.65 -0.36
C ALA A 247 12.67 -5.15 -0.06
N GLU A 248 13.41 -5.93 -0.86
CA GLU A 248 13.67 -7.34 -0.58
C GLU A 248 14.33 -7.53 0.79
N ARG A 249 15.36 -6.72 1.08
CA ARG A 249 16.03 -6.72 2.39
C ARG A 249 15.05 -6.37 3.51
N GLY A 250 14.17 -5.40 3.29
CA GLY A 250 13.12 -5.01 4.23
C GLY A 250 12.14 -6.15 4.53
N LEU A 251 11.76 -6.94 3.52
CA LEU A 251 10.85 -8.08 3.69
C LEU A 251 11.37 -9.15 4.67
N HIS A 252 12.67 -9.32 4.80
CA HIS A 252 13.24 -10.33 5.71
C HIS A 252 12.87 -10.13 7.19
N SER A 253 12.51 -8.91 7.58
CA SER A 253 12.08 -8.58 8.94
C SER A 253 10.61 -8.13 9.01
N PHE A 254 9.86 -8.22 7.90
CA PHE A 254 8.52 -7.67 7.81
C PHE A 254 7.58 -8.18 8.90
N GLU A 255 7.48 -9.49 9.08
CA GLU A 255 6.55 -10.08 10.07
C GLU A 255 6.91 -9.67 11.50
N LEU A 256 8.21 -9.69 11.84
CA LEU A 256 8.69 -9.26 13.16
C LEU A 256 8.39 -7.77 13.42
N ARG A 257 8.60 -6.93 12.40
CA ARG A 257 8.31 -5.49 12.50
C ARG A 257 6.81 -5.25 12.62
N PHE A 258 6.01 -5.94 11.81
CA PHE A 258 4.57 -5.78 11.84
C PHE A 258 3.98 -6.19 13.18
N ASP A 259 4.31 -7.39 13.68
CA ASP A 259 3.80 -7.91 14.94
C ASP A 259 4.19 -6.98 16.11
N ARG A 260 5.44 -6.52 16.15
CA ARG A 260 5.90 -5.59 17.19
C ARG A 260 5.18 -4.23 17.10
N ALA A 261 5.06 -3.66 15.91
CA ALA A 261 4.40 -2.38 15.69
C ALA A 261 2.90 -2.43 16.02
N GLN A 262 2.23 -3.53 15.69
CA GLN A 262 0.83 -3.78 16.05
C GLN A 262 0.63 -3.86 17.57
N ASP A 263 1.48 -4.62 18.28
CA ASP A 263 1.43 -4.71 19.74
C ASP A 263 1.65 -3.35 20.40
N ASN A 264 2.58 -2.57 19.86
CA ASN A 264 2.82 -1.20 20.31
C ASN A 264 1.60 -0.31 20.05
N ALA A 265 0.98 -0.42 18.86
CA ALA A 265 -0.18 0.38 18.48
C ALA A 265 -1.38 0.14 19.40
N ALA A 266 -1.68 -1.11 19.73
CA ALA A 266 -2.76 -1.46 20.64
C ALA A 266 -2.55 -0.81 22.03
N LYS A 267 -1.36 -1.00 22.62
CA LYS A 267 -1.03 -0.45 23.95
C LYS A 267 -1.01 1.07 23.97
N LEU A 268 -0.47 1.69 22.92
CA LEU A 268 -0.40 3.13 22.79
C LEU A 268 -1.79 3.74 22.59
N ALA A 269 -2.63 3.13 21.77
CA ALA A 269 -4.02 3.55 21.55
C ALA A 269 -4.82 3.52 22.86
N ASP A 270 -4.67 2.45 23.65
CA ASP A 270 -5.36 2.32 24.95
C ASP A 270 -4.89 3.38 25.96
N ALA A 271 -3.59 3.63 26.04
CA ALA A 271 -3.04 4.64 26.94
C ALA A 271 -3.53 6.05 26.55
N LEU A 272 -3.50 6.38 25.27
CA LEU A 272 -3.91 7.69 24.77
C LEU A 272 -5.42 7.92 24.90
N ALA A 273 -6.24 6.89 24.81
CA ALA A 273 -7.67 7.00 25.00
C ALA A 273 -8.08 7.47 26.41
N GLN A 274 -7.19 7.31 27.40
CA GLN A 274 -7.38 7.78 28.78
C GLN A 274 -6.63 9.10 29.07
N THR A 275 -5.98 9.67 28.06
CA THR A 275 -5.10 10.84 28.24
C THR A 275 -5.88 12.14 28.08
N LYS A 276 -5.69 13.09 29.03
CA LYS A 276 -6.26 14.43 28.94
C LYS A 276 -5.73 15.15 27.70
N GLY A 277 -6.60 15.84 26.96
CA GLY A 277 -6.28 16.49 25.69
C GLY A 277 -6.65 15.63 24.47
N ILE A 278 -6.84 14.33 24.63
CA ILE A 278 -7.37 13.44 23.59
C ILE A 278 -8.90 13.42 23.70
N LYS A 279 -9.58 13.71 22.59
CA LYS A 279 -11.04 13.64 22.47
C LYS A 279 -11.52 12.22 22.16
N ARG A 280 -10.81 11.51 21.26
CA ARG A 280 -11.07 10.12 20.90
C ARG A 280 -9.84 9.48 20.29
N VAL A 281 -9.78 8.16 20.37
CA VAL A 281 -8.82 7.29 19.65
C VAL A 281 -9.62 6.30 18.82
N ILE A 282 -9.19 6.04 17.59
CA ILE A 282 -9.83 5.13 16.65
C ILE A 282 -8.82 4.05 16.30
N TYR A 283 -9.02 2.82 16.80
CA TYR A 283 -8.18 1.67 16.52
C TYR A 283 -9.07 0.42 16.34
N PRO A 284 -8.87 -0.42 15.31
CA PRO A 284 -9.86 -1.41 14.88
C PRO A 284 -10.34 -2.38 15.97
N THR A 285 -9.43 -2.83 16.83
CA THR A 285 -9.73 -3.83 17.87
C THR A 285 -10.19 -3.23 19.21
N ARG A 286 -10.29 -1.92 19.33
CA ARG A 286 -10.86 -1.30 20.54
C ARG A 286 -12.37 -1.50 20.60
N PRO A 287 -12.94 -1.78 21.79
CA PRO A 287 -14.39 -2.00 21.95
C PRO A 287 -15.27 -0.81 21.54
N ASP A 288 -14.72 0.41 21.59
CA ASP A 288 -15.42 1.65 21.20
C ASP A 288 -15.29 1.98 19.68
N HIS A 289 -14.62 1.12 18.91
CA HIS A 289 -14.54 1.28 17.46
C HIS A 289 -15.90 0.94 16.80
N PRO A 290 -16.41 1.78 15.86
CA PRO A 290 -17.73 1.56 15.25
C PRO A 290 -17.85 0.21 14.54
N ASP A 291 -16.76 -0.29 13.97
CA ASP A 291 -16.71 -1.57 13.23
C ASP A 291 -16.01 -2.68 14.05
N HIS A 292 -15.95 -2.59 15.38
CA HIS A 292 -15.18 -3.50 16.26
C HIS A 292 -15.41 -4.98 15.95
N ASN A 293 -16.66 -5.43 15.94
CA ASN A 293 -17.00 -6.83 15.72
C ASN A 293 -16.51 -7.32 14.34
N ARG A 294 -16.67 -6.48 13.33
CA ARG A 294 -16.19 -6.76 11.97
C ARG A 294 -14.66 -6.82 11.94
N ALA A 295 -13.99 -5.85 12.57
CA ALA A 295 -12.53 -5.81 12.66
C ALA A 295 -11.95 -7.07 13.32
N VAL A 296 -12.48 -7.46 14.47
CA VAL A 296 -12.02 -8.64 15.20
C VAL A 296 -12.21 -9.91 14.37
N SER A 297 -13.37 -10.08 13.72
CA SER A 297 -13.66 -11.25 12.90
C SER A 297 -12.84 -11.29 11.61
N LEU A 298 -12.75 -10.15 10.88
CA LEU A 298 -12.12 -10.09 9.57
C LEU A 298 -10.59 -10.15 9.64
N LEU A 299 -10.02 -9.53 10.67
CA LEU A 299 -8.57 -9.37 10.84
C LEU A 299 -7.98 -10.35 11.87
N ASP A 300 -8.72 -11.36 12.29
CA ASP A 300 -8.29 -12.35 13.29
C ASP A 300 -7.76 -11.70 14.59
N GLY A 301 -8.46 -10.67 15.07
CA GLY A 301 -8.08 -9.90 16.24
C GLY A 301 -6.88 -8.96 16.05
N ARG A 302 -6.38 -8.80 14.83
CA ARG A 302 -5.24 -7.94 14.49
C ARG A 302 -5.71 -6.54 14.16
N GLY A 303 -5.27 -5.53 14.93
CA GLY A 303 -5.62 -4.12 14.68
C GLY A 303 -4.70 -3.41 13.69
N GLY A 304 -3.58 -4.04 13.32
CA GLY A 304 -2.53 -3.38 12.54
C GLY A 304 -1.71 -2.38 13.34
N ASN A 305 -0.77 -1.72 12.68
CA ASN A 305 0.15 -0.77 13.32
C ASN A 305 -0.33 0.68 13.31
N MET A 306 -1.56 0.95 12.87
CA MET A 306 -2.07 2.31 12.72
C MET A 306 -3.32 2.56 13.54
N PHE A 307 -3.36 3.73 14.13
CA PHE A 307 -4.58 4.28 14.73
C PHE A 307 -4.72 5.76 14.39
N SER A 308 -5.91 6.30 14.60
CA SER A 308 -6.14 7.74 14.52
C SER A 308 -6.57 8.28 15.88
N LEU A 309 -6.24 9.54 16.13
CA LEU A 309 -6.66 10.26 17.33
C LEU A 309 -7.20 11.64 16.94
N GLU A 310 -8.05 12.20 17.81
CA GLU A 310 -8.53 13.55 17.70
C GLU A 310 -8.22 14.29 19.00
N LEU A 311 -7.55 15.43 18.88
CA LEU A 311 -7.25 16.34 20.00
C LEU A 311 -8.43 17.27 20.28
N THR A 312 -8.60 17.64 21.54
CA THR A 312 -9.44 18.78 21.92
C THR A 312 -8.70 20.08 21.60
N GLY A 313 -9.36 21.08 21.01
CA GLY A 313 -8.74 22.39 20.72
C GLY A 313 -8.29 22.59 19.27
N GLY A 314 -8.58 21.65 18.37
CA GLY A 314 -8.44 21.83 16.92
C GLY A 314 -7.00 22.10 16.47
N ARG A 315 -6.80 23.09 15.56
CA ARG A 315 -5.51 23.40 14.93
C ARG A 315 -4.44 23.84 15.93
N GLU A 316 -4.80 24.63 16.92
CA GLU A 316 -3.83 25.11 17.93
C GLU A 316 -3.30 23.94 18.74
N ALA A 317 -4.19 23.05 19.21
CA ALA A 317 -3.78 21.82 19.89
C ALA A 317 -2.93 20.91 18.98
N ALA A 318 -3.30 20.79 17.70
CA ALA A 318 -2.49 20.01 16.74
C ALA A 318 -1.07 20.55 16.61
N ASN A 319 -0.90 21.86 16.52
CA ASN A 319 0.43 22.49 16.45
C ASN A 319 1.21 22.31 17.76
N ALA A 320 0.56 22.45 18.93
CA ALA A 320 1.19 22.23 20.23
C ALA A 320 1.64 20.78 20.41
N PHE A 321 0.76 19.83 20.09
CA PHE A 321 1.05 18.39 20.13
C PHE A 321 2.27 18.03 19.27
N THR A 322 2.29 18.48 18.00
CA THR A 322 3.39 18.19 17.09
C THR A 322 4.72 18.76 17.60
N ARG A 323 4.72 19.98 18.17
CA ARG A 323 5.93 20.58 18.75
C ARG A 323 6.40 19.87 20.01
N ALA A 324 5.47 19.38 20.84
CA ALA A 324 5.79 18.67 22.06
C ALA A 324 6.29 17.24 21.82
N ALA A 325 5.79 16.60 20.75
CA ALA A 325 6.26 15.27 20.29
C ALA A 325 7.48 15.38 19.36
N SER A 326 8.51 16.15 19.75
CA SER A 326 9.64 16.52 18.88
C SER A 326 10.48 15.36 18.38
N GLU A 327 10.51 14.24 19.10
CA GLU A 327 11.26 13.03 18.74
C GLU A 327 10.50 12.12 17.76
N ILE A 328 9.20 12.38 17.56
CA ILE A 328 8.36 11.61 16.64
C ILE A 328 8.24 12.34 15.31
N ALA A 329 8.62 11.69 14.23
CA ALA A 329 8.63 12.30 12.91
C ALA A 329 7.21 12.72 12.47
N PHE A 330 7.02 14.01 12.19
CA PHE A 330 5.82 14.53 11.58
C PHE A 330 5.94 14.46 10.05
N ALA A 331 5.43 13.39 9.46
CA ALA A 331 5.60 13.11 8.04
C ALA A 331 4.35 12.47 7.42
N PRO A 332 3.99 12.81 6.16
CA PRO A 332 2.82 12.29 5.47
C PRO A 332 3.06 10.87 4.91
N THR A 333 3.60 9.99 5.73
CA THR A 333 3.91 8.59 5.40
C THR A 333 3.33 7.61 6.42
N LEU A 334 3.52 6.32 6.21
CA LEU A 334 3.17 5.25 7.13
C LEU A 334 4.06 4.02 6.90
N GLY A 335 4.13 3.13 7.87
CA GLY A 335 4.75 1.83 7.72
C GLY A 335 6.27 1.81 7.88
N ASP A 336 6.84 2.89 8.41
CA ASP A 336 8.27 2.96 8.79
C ASP A 336 8.54 2.17 10.08
N VAL A 337 9.79 1.77 10.30
CA VAL A 337 10.26 1.17 11.56
C VAL A 337 10.12 2.14 12.73
N GLY A 338 10.22 3.44 12.49
CA GLY A 338 9.97 4.50 13.45
C GLY A 338 8.52 4.99 13.41
N THR A 339 8.02 5.42 14.57
CA THR A 339 6.69 6.01 14.68
C THR A 339 6.61 7.33 13.92
N THR A 340 5.54 7.53 13.14
CA THR A 340 5.28 8.77 12.42
C THR A 340 3.90 9.33 12.69
N LEU A 341 3.80 10.67 12.73
CA LEU A 341 2.55 11.42 12.83
C LEU A 341 2.19 12.02 11.48
N SER A 342 0.94 11.93 11.09
CA SER A 342 0.40 12.61 9.92
C SER A 342 -0.85 13.38 10.30
N HIS A 343 -0.97 14.61 9.78
CA HIS A 343 -2.15 15.45 9.95
C HIS A 343 -2.93 15.47 8.63
N PRO A 344 -4.02 14.71 8.49
CA PRO A 344 -4.74 14.53 7.23
C PRO A 344 -5.26 15.84 6.64
N ALA A 345 -5.76 16.77 7.48
CA ALA A 345 -6.25 18.06 7.01
C ALA A 345 -5.16 18.92 6.32
N SER A 346 -3.88 18.73 6.68
CA SER A 346 -2.74 19.43 6.05
C SER A 346 -2.01 18.59 4.99
N SER A 347 -2.34 17.31 4.83
CA SER A 347 -1.65 16.40 3.92
C SER A 347 -2.59 15.73 2.91
N SER A 348 -3.05 14.54 3.18
CA SER A 348 -3.82 13.71 2.24
C SER A 348 -5.19 14.30 1.88
N HIS A 349 -5.82 15.06 2.78
CA HIS A 349 -7.16 15.64 2.62
C HIS A 349 -7.15 17.17 2.52
N ARG A 350 -5.97 17.79 2.27
CA ARG A 350 -5.84 19.25 2.16
C ARG A 350 -6.64 19.87 1.01
N GLY A 351 -6.95 19.08 -0.02
CA GLY A 351 -7.75 19.52 -1.16
C GLY A 351 -9.26 19.58 -0.90
N LEU A 352 -9.74 19.02 0.22
CA LEU A 352 -11.14 19.06 0.59
C LEU A 352 -11.46 20.33 1.38
N THR A 353 -12.71 20.81 1.24
CA THR A 353 -13.23 21.88 2.11
C THR A 353 -13.32 21.41 3.56
N SER A 354 -13.35 22.35 4.53
CA SER A 354 -13.54 22.01 5.95
C SER A 354 -14.84 21.26 6.19
N GLN A 355 -15.92 21.59 5.46
CA GLN A 355 -17.19 20.89 5.54
C GLN A 355 -17.07 19.44 5.04
N ALA A 356 -16.42 19.21 3.90
CA ALA A 356 -16.20 17.86 3.35
C ALA A 356 -15.31 17.01 4.26
N ARG A 357 -14.25 17.59 4.85
CA ARG A 357 -13.45 16.90 5.86
C ARG A 357 -14.25 16.55 7.11
N GLY A 358 -15.11 17.50 7.57
CA GLY A 358 -16.00 17.28 8.73
C GLY A 358 -16.97 16.13 8.52
N ALA A 359 -17.52 15.97 7.31
CA ALA A 359 -18.38 14.85 6.94
C ALA A 359 -17.66 13.49 7.04
N LEU A 360 -16.35 13.46 6.76
CA LEU A 360 -15.49 12.29 6.95
C LEU A 360 -14.98 12.13 8.40
N GLY A 361 -15.39 13.00 9.33
CA GLY A 361 -14.91 12.98 10.71
C GLY A 361 -13.46 13.44 10.89
N ILE A 362 -12.89 14.16 9.92
CA ILE A 362 -11.52 14.66 9.92
C ILE A 362 -11.54 16.14 10.33
N SER A 363 -11.33 16.40 11.63
CA SER A 363 -11.22 17.75 12.17
C SER A 363 -9.81 18.32 12.06
N GLU A 364 -9.65 19.60 12.45
CA GLU A 364 -8.33 20.24 12.54
C GLU A 364 -7.45 19.73 13.71
N GLY A 365 -8.01 18.94 14.64
CA GLY A 365 -7.29 18.23 15.69
C GLY A 365 -7.01 16.76 15.38
N PHE A 366 -7.31 16.29 14.16
CA PHE A 366 -7.25 14.89 13.81
C PHE A 366 -5.86 14.48 13.32
N PHE A 367 -5.30 13.42 13.91
CA PHE A 367 -4.04 12.80 13.50
C PHE A 367 -4.22 11.33 13.14
N ARG A 368 -3.43 10.84 12.21
CA ARG A 368 -3.15 9.43 12.01
C ARG A 368 -1.74 9.14 12.52
N VAL A 369 -1.60 8.09 13.33
CA VAL A 369 -0.35 7.60 13.89
C VAL A 369 0.00 6.28 13.22
N SER A 370 1.18 6.21 12.61
CA SER A 370 1.79 4.96 12.15
C SER A 370 2.83 4.55 13.19
N VAL A 371 2.53 3.53 13.96
CA VAL A 371 3.36 3.12 15.09
C VAL A 371 4.49 2.23 14.60
N GLY A 372 5.68 2.47 15.11
CA GLY A 372 6.90 1.73 14.84
C GLY A 372 7.22 0.67 15.90
N ILE A 373 8.49 0.25 15.90
CA ILE A 373 8.97 -0.86 16.73
C ILE A 373 9.73 -0.41 17.99
N GLU A 374 9.70 0.86 18.32
CA GLU A 374 10.34 1.46 19.48
C GLU A 374 9.87 0.82 20.80
N ASP A 375 10.49 1.17 21.90
CA ASP A 375 9.98 0.83 23.23
C ASP A 375 8.61 1.49 23.46
N VAL A 376 7.60 0.67 23.71
CA VAL A 376 6.22 1.16 23.85
C VAL A 376 6.04 2.06 25.07
N GLY A 377 6.80 1.82 26.15
CA GLY A 377 6.78 2.68 27.33
C GLY A 377 7.33 4.08 27.03
N LEU A 378 8.34 4.18 26.17
CA LEU A 378 8.84 5.46 25.66
C LEU A 378 7.75 6.20 24.86
N LEU A 379 7.17 5.55 23.87
CA LEU A 379 6.10 6.12 23.04
C LEU A 379 4.91 6.61 23.88
N ILE A 380 4.47 5.81 24.85
CA ILE A 380 3.37 6.20 25.76
C ILE A 380 3.74 7.45 26.55
N ARG A 381 4.93 7.53 27.15
CA ARG A 381 5.36 8.71 27.90
C ARG A 381 5.41 9.95 27.02
N GLU A 382 6.04 9.88 25.86
CA GLU A 382 6.21 11.01 24.96
C GLU A 382 4.87 11.52 24.41
N MET A 383 4.03 10.63 23.89
CA MET A 383 2.76 11.04 23.31
C MET A 383 1.74 11.48 24.36
N THR A 384 1.76 10.88 25.56
CA THR A 384 0.93 11.35 26.70
C THR A 384 1.35 12.75 27.13
N ALA A 385 2.63 13.00 27.30
CA ALA A 385 3.15 14.33 27.65
C ALA A 385 2.78 15.37 26.57
N ALA A 386 2.95 15.01 25.29
CA ALA A 386 2.58 15.87 24.17
C ALA A 386 1.08 16.21 24.15
N ALA A 387 0.21 15.22 24.42
CA ALA A 387 -1.23 15.46 24.50
C ALA A 387 -1.61 16.35 25.67
N GLN A 388 -1.00 16.16 26.85
CA GLN A 388 -1.26 16.98 28.04
C GLN A 388 -0.81 18.44 27.84
N ALA A 389 0.28 18.67 27.10
CA ALA A 389 0.75 20.02 26.76
C ALA A 389 -0.22 20.82 25.87
N THR A 390 -1.24 20.19 25.29
CA THR A 390 -2.28 20.89 24.49
C THR A 390 -3.37 21.53 25.34
N VAL A 391 -3.45 21.22 26.63
CA VAL A 391 -4.51 21.63 27.53
C VAL A 391 -3.96 22.32 28.82
N SER A 392 -2.66 22.52 28.88
CA SER A 392 -1.97 23.38 29.83
C SER A 392 -1.84 24.78 29.26
#